data_e9dd4b52bbf97fe52f19fb825d2487e8
#
_entry.id   e9dd4b52bbf97fe52f19fb825d2487e8
#
_cell.length_a   1.000
_cell.length_b   1.000
_cell.length_c   1.000
_cell.angle_alpha   90.00
_cell.angle_beta   90.00
_cell.angle_gamma   90.00
#
_symmetry.space_group_name_H-M   'P 1'
#
loop_
_entity.id
_entity.type
_entity.pdbx_description
1 polymer ?
#
loop_
_entity_poly.entity_id
_entity_poly.type
_entity_poly.pdbx_seq_one_letter_code
_entity_poly.pdbx_strand_id
1 'polypeptide(L)'
;MSFADHSVIVVTPVYEDVEASSRLFLELSAQFAGRIFVVAVDDGSVKNPLDIDSLQQAGLEGVILQLRRNVGHQRAIAIGLGYVSERIESHQRVVVMDSDGEDLPVTIPELLQGLEQEQVDVVVAQRKSRVETLKFKLFYAIYKRFFSLMTGRAISFG
;
A
#
# COMPACT_ATOMS: atom_id res chain seq x y z
N MET A 1 -21.50 6.60 5.56
CA MET A 1 -20.85 5.51 4.80
C MET A 1 -20.52 4.43 5.79
N SER A 2 -21.06 3.26 5.58
CA SER A 2 -20.96 2.12 6.50
C SER A 2 -19.97 1.10 5.95
N PHE A 3 -19.13 0.55 6.80
CA PHE A 3 -18.30 -0.61 6.47
C PHE A 3 -19.15 -1.88 6.22
N ALA A 4 -20.40 -1.89 6.70
CA ALA A 4 -21.23 -3.11 6.83
C ALA A 4 -21.48 -3.88 5.53
N ASP A 5 -21.45 -3.20 4.39
CA ASP A 5 -21.74 -3.82 3.09
C ASP A 5 -20.48 -4.40 2.37
N HIS A 6 -19.30 -4.25 3.00
CA HIS A 6 -18.02 -4.61 2.39
C HIS A 6 -17.31 -5.70 3.18
N SER A 7 -16.87 -6.75 2.51
CA SER A 7 -16.11 -7.85 3.14
C SER A 7 -14.61 -7.55 3.28
N VAL A 8 -14.10 -6.60 2.51
CA VAL A 8 -12.68 -6.24 2.48
C VAL A 8 -12.52 -4.73 2.64
N ILE A 9 -11.66 -4.34 3.56
CA ILE A 9 -11.26 -2.95 3.81
C ILE A 9 -9.80 -2.79 3.38
N VAL A 10 -9.53 -1.89 2.44
CA VAL A 10 -8.16 -1.59 1.99
C VAL A 10 -7.65 -0.34 2.68
N VAL A 11 -6.51 -0.43 3.35
CA VAL A 11 -5.80 0.71 3.95
C VAL A 11 -4.58 1.01 3.08
N THR A 12 -4.50 2.24 2.55
CA THR A 12 -3.37 2.66 1.73
C THR A 12 -2.86 4.06 2.13
N PRO A 13 -1.57 4.22 2.41
CA PRO A 13 -0.97 5.53 2.61
C PRO A 13 -0.68 6.19 1.26
N VAL A 14 -0.86 7.49 1.20
CA VAL A 14 -0.62 8.32 0.01
C VAL A 14 0.17 9.55 0.41
N TYR A 15 1.20 9.93 -0.35
CA TYR A 15 1.92 11.18 -0.16
C TYR A 15 2.36 11.76 -1.51
N GLU A 16 1.83 12.95 -1.85
CA GLU A 16 2.16 13.73 -3.08
C GLU A 16 2.01 12.95 -4.41
N ASP A 17 1.29 11.83 -4.42
CA ASP A 17 1.13 10.96 -5.60
C ASP A 17 -0.33 10.58 -5.86
N VAL A 18 -1.11 11.56 -6.31
CA VAL A 18 -2.52 11.37 -6.69
C VAL A 18 -2.64 10.49 -7.93
N GLU A 19 -1.68 10.54 -8.86
CA GLU A 19 -1.73 9.75 -10.10
C GLU A 19 -1.62 8.25 -9.81
N ALA A 20 -0.64 7.84 -9.01
CA ALA A 20 -0.48 6.43 -8.64
C ALA A 20 -1.67 5.94 -7.81
N SER A 21 -2.14 6.74 -6.84
CA SER A 21 -3.30 6.40 -6.02
C SER A 21 -4.57 6.24 -6.86
N SER A 22 -4.82 7.14 -7.81
CA SER A 22 -5.99 7.06 -8.70
C SER A 22 -5.94 5.81 -9.57
N ARG A 23 -4.76 5.44 -10.06
CA ARG A 23 -4.56 4.18 -10.80
C ARG A 23 -4.86 2.98 -9.91
N LEU A 24 -4.34 2.95 -8.68
CA LEU A 24 -4.65 1.90 -7.71
C LEU A 24 -6.16 1.77 -7.48
N PHE A 25 -6.88 2.88 -7.32
CA PHE A 25 -8.33 2.85 -7.10
C PHE A 25 -9.08 2.26 -8.30
N LEU A 26 -8.67 2.58 -9.52
CA LEU A 26 -9.26 1.97 -10.73
C LEU A 26 -8.99 0.47 -10.80
N GLU A 27 -7.78 0.02 -10.48
CA GLU A 27 -7.41 -1.39 -10.44
C GLU A 27 -8.18 -2.16 -9.35
N LEU A 28 -8.32 -1.58 -8.16
CA LEU A 28 -9.13 -2.13 -7.07
C LEU A 28 -10.62 -2.25 -7.47
N SER A 29 -11.16 -1.22 -8.10
CA SER A 29 -12.54 -1.24 -8.60
C SER A 29 -12.75 -2.31 -9.65
N ALA A 30 -11.84 -2.45 -10.60
CA ALA A 30 -11.89 -3.48 -11.64
C ALA A 30 -11.81 -4.90 -11.05
N GLN A 31 -10.95 -5.10 -10.03
CA GLN A 31 -10.75 -6.41 -9.40
C GLN A 31 -11.93 -6.83 -8.51
N PHE A 32 -12.56 -5.90 -7.81
CA PHE A 32 -13.54 -6.20 -6.77
C PHE A 32 -14.98 -5.75 -7.12
N ALA A 33 -15.19 -5.11 -8.26
CA ALA A 33 -16.49 -4.60 -8.69
C ALA A 33 -17.20 -3.74 -7.60
N GLY A 34 -16.45 -2.88 -6.93
CA GLY A 34 -16.98 -1.99 -5.88
C GLY A 34 -17.29 -2.64 -4.53
N ARG A 35 -16.96 -3.94 -4.34
CA ARG A 35 -17.27 -4.67 -3.09
C ARG A 35 -16.21 -4.50 -1.99
N ILE A 36 -15.38 -3.49 -2.09
CA ILE A 36 -14.38 -3.13 -1.09
C ILE A 36 -14.61 -1.72 -0.60
N PHE A 37 -14.15 -1.44 0.61
CA PHE A 37 -14.10 -0.09 1.17
C PHE A 37 -12.64 0.37 1.30
N VAL A 38 -12.34 1.60 0.84
CA VAL A 38 -10.98 2.12 0.86
C VAL A 38 -10.81 3.16 1.97
N VAL A 39 -9.80 2.98 2.79
CA VAL A 39 -9.32 3.97 3.75
C VAL A 39 -7.97 4.48 3.24
N ALA A 40 -7.99 5.56 2.49
CA ALA A 40 -6.78 6.22 2.02
C ALA A 40 -6.30 7.23 3.06
N VAL A 41 -5.03 7.17 3.44
CA VAL A 41 -4.42 8.09 4.39
C VAL A 41 -3.49 9.03 3.64
N ASP A 42 -3.93 10.26 3.40
CA ASP A 42 -3.08 11.30 2.83
C ASP A 42 -2.13 11.82 3.92
N ASP A 43 -0.86 11.46 3.80
CA ASP A 43 0.19 11.78 4.78
C ASP A 43 0.67 13.24 4.70
N GLY A 44 -0.28 14.17 4.60
CA GLY A 44 -0.02 15.61 4.61
C GLY A 44 0.53 16.12 3.29
N SER A 45 -0.02 15.69 2.16
CA SER A 45 0.28 16.24 0.84
C SER A 45 -0.08 17.71 0.77
N VAL A 46 0.80 18.52 0.19
CA VAL A 46 0.64 19.98 0.08
C VAL A 46 0.41 20.40 -1.37
N LYS A 47 1.14 19.80 -2.30
CA LYS A 47 1.04 20.15 -3.73
C LYS A 47 -0.12 19.44 -4.41
N ASN A 48 -0.27 18.15 -4.10
CA ASN A 48 -1.28 17.29 -4.70
C ASN A 48 -2.01 16.51 -3.59
N PRO A 49 -2.89 17.18 -2.79
CA PRO A 49 -3.68 16.48 -1.78
C PRO A 49 -4.68 15.53 -2.44
N LEU A 50 -4.86 14.37 -1.85
CA LEU A 50 -5.84 13.41 -2.33
C LEU A 50 -7.25 13.90 -2.01
N ASP A 51 -8.16 13.83 -3.01
CA ASP A 51 -9.57 14.19 -2.87
C ASP A 51 -10.47 12.97 -2.95
N ILE A 52 -11.62 13.03 -2.29
CA ILE A 52 -12.65 11.98 -2.31
C ILE A 52 -13.16 11.69 -3.73
N ASP A 53 -13.09 12.67 -4.61
CA ASP A 53 -13.46 12.52 -6.01
C ASP A 53 -12.65 11.43 -6.71
N SER A 54 -11.42 11.18 -6.30
CA SER A 54 -10.58 10.10 -6.84
C SER A 54 -11.18 8.71 -6.59
N LEU A 55 -11.77 8.47 -5.42
CA LEU A 55 -12.49 7.23 -5.09
C LEU A 55 -13.81 7.15 -5.84
N GLN A 56 -14.58 8.25 -5.88
CA GLN A 56 -15.87 8.31 -6.55
C GLN A 56 -15.74 8.05 -8.06
N GLN A 57 -14.74 8.64 -8.70
CA GLN A 57 -14.46 8.41 -10.13
C GLN A 57 -14.08 6.96 -10.43
N ALA A 58 -13.44 6.28 -9.49
CA ALA A 58 -13.16 4.85 -9.58
C ALA A 58 -14.39 3.97 -9.24
N GLY A 59 -15.52 4.55 -8.81
CA GLY A 59 -16.70 3.80 -8.39
C GLY A 59 -16.50 3.04 -7.08
N LEU A 60 -15.60 3.52 -6.20
CA LEU A 60 -15.32 2.93 -4.89
C LEU A 60 -15.95 3.72 -3.76
N GLU A 61 -16.42 3.02 -2.75
CA GLU A 61 -16.74 3.60 -1.46
C GLU A 61 -15.47 3.69 -0.60
N GLY A 62 -15.37 4.76 0.18
CA GLY A 62 -14.19 4.94 1.02
C GLY A 62 -14.17 6.24 1.78
N VAL A 63 -13.07 6.46 2.47
CA VAL A 63 -12.77 7.69 3.20
C VAL A 63 -11.31 8.09 2.95
N ILE A 64 -11.07 9.39 2.92
CA ILE A 64 -9.72 9.94 2.91
C ILE A 64 -9.44 10.59 4.26
N LEU A 65 -8.43 10.08 4.95
CA LEU A 65 -7.93 10.66 6.19
C LEU A 65 -6.79 11.61 5.84
N GLN A 66 -7.08 12.90 5.80
CA GLN A 66 -6.08 13.94 5.53
C GLN A 66 -5.31 14.29 6.79
N LEU A 67 -4.01 14.02 6.82
CA LEU A 67 -3.15 14.38 7.94
C LEU A 67 -2.67 15.84 7.79
N ARG A 68 -2.57 16.55 8.90
CA ARG A 68 -2.12 17.95 8.91
C ARG A 68 -0.67 18.14 8.50
N ARG A 69 0.13 17.08 8.53
CA ARG A 69 1.56 17.07 8.18
C ARG A 69 2.01 15.67 7.85
N ASN A 70 3.09 15.56 7.12
CA ASN A 70 3.75 14.26 6.91
C ASN A 70 4.26 13.70 8.25
N VAL A 71 3.84 12.48 8.55
CA VAL A 71 4.24 11.72 9.75
C VAL A 71 5.09 10.51 9.39
N GLY A 72 5.19 10.20 8.11
CA GLY A 72 5.91 9.06 7.55
C GLY A 72 5.03 7.83 7.33
N HIS A 73 5.35 7.12 6.28
CA HIS A 73 4.62 6.00 5.71
C HIS A 73 4.07 5.01 6.77
N GLN A 74 4.92 4.50 7.66
CA GLN A 74 4.51 3.53 8.69
C GLN A 74 3.47 4.08 9.69
N ARG A 75 3.59 5.37 10.03
CA ARG A 75 2.63 6.02 10.93
C ARG A 75 1.32 6.31 10.23
N ALA A 76 1.35 6.67 8.95
CA ALA A 76 0.15 6.83 8.15
C ALA A 76 -0.65 5.51 8.10
N ILE A 77 0.01 4.38 7.83
CA ILE A 77 -0.62 3.04 7.91
C ILE A 77 -1.21 2.80 9.29
N ALA A 78 -0.45 3.06 10.36
CA ALA A 78 -0.94 2.84 11.73
C ALA A 78 -2.19 3.69 12.06
N ILE A 79 -2.25 4.93 11.56
CA ILE A 79 -3.43 5.81 11.70
C ILE A 79 -4.63 5.22 10.95
N GLY A 80 -4.43 4.75 9.71
CA GLY A 80 -5.47 4.08 8.93
C GLY A 80 -5.99 2.82 9.62
N LEU A 81 -5.10 1.97 10.12
CA LEU A 81 -5.47 0.78 10.88
C LEU A 81 -6.21 1.13 12.18
N GLY A 82 -5.79 2.18 12.89
CA GLY A 82 -6.50 2.69 14.07
C GLY A 82 -7.93 3.11 13.73
N TYR A 83 -8.12 3.84 12.63
CA TYR A 83 -9.44 4.22 12.15
C TYR A 83 -10.33 3.02 11.83
N VAL A 84 -9.75 1.99 11.19
CA VAL A 84 -10.46 0.74 10.85
C VAL A 84 -10.80 -0.05 12.10
N SER A 85 -9.87 -0.18 13.06
CA SER A 85 -10.04 -1.02 14.26
C SER A 85 -11.24 -0.65 15.12
N GLU A 86 -11.67 0.62 15.08
CA GLU A 86 -12.86 1.11 15.80
C GLU A 86 -14.19 0.79 15.09
N ARG A 87 -14.15 0.30 13.84
CA ARG A 87 -15.32 0.19 12.95
C ARG A 87 -15.48 -1.16 12.29
N ILE A 88 -14.44 -1.98 12.33
CA ILE A 88 -14.39 -3.28 11.65
C ILE A 88 -15.29 -4.31 12.33
N GLU A 89 -15.96 -5.14 11.55
CA GLU A 89 -16.75 -6.27 12.01
C GLU A 89 -15.97 -7.59 11.82
N SER A 90 -16.33 -8.63 12.59
CA SER A 90 -15.61 -9.89 12.66
C SER A 90 -15.51 -10.66 11.32
N HIS A 91 -16.46 -10.43 10.42
CA HIS A 91 -16.48 -11.07 9.10
C HIS A 91 -15.59 -10.36 8.06
N GLN A 92 -15.11 -9.16 8.36
CA GLN A 92 -14.35 -8.33 7.43
C GLN A 92 -12.84 -8.64 7.52
N ARG A 93 -12.15 -8.39 6.43
CA ARG A 93 -10.70 -8.54 6.32
C ARG A 93 -10.06 -7.20 5.97
N VAL A 94 -8.90 -6.94 6.54
CA VAL A 94 -8.13 -5.72 6.27
C VAL A 94 -6.94 -6.06 5.39
N VAL A 95 -6.77 -5.30 4.33
CA VAL A 95 -5.61 -5.36 3.43
C VAL A 95 -4.85 -4.05 3.57
N VAL A 96 -3.57 -4.14 3.83
CA VAL A 96 -2.65 -2.98 3.78
C VAL A 96 -1.83 -3.10 2.51
N MET A 97 -1.82 -2.06 1.69
CA MET A 97 -1.02 -2.04 0.47
C MET A 97 -0.55 -0.62 0.13
N ASP A 98 0.57 -0.53 -0.56
CA ASP A 98 1.12 0.74 -1.01
C ASP A 98 0.43 1.24 -2.28
N SER A 99 0.42 2.56 -2.49
CA SER A 99 -0.21 3.20 -3.65
C SER A 99 0.75 3.44 -4.82
N ASP A 100 2.01 3.06 -4.71
CA ASP A 100 3.06 3.33 -5.70
C ASP A 100 3.05 2.41 -6.94
N GLY A 101 2.17 1.40 -6.94
CA GLY A 101 2.01 0.42 -8.01
C GLY A 101 2.96 -0.78 -7.91
N GLU A 102 3.72 -0.91 -6.82
CA GLU A 102 4.51 -2.13 -6.56
C GLU A 102 3.61 -3.26 -6.00
N ASP A 103 2.58 -2.93 -5.25
CA ASP A 103 1.57 -3.85 -4.76
C ASP A 103 0.41 -3.98 -5.76
N LEU A 104 0.10 -5.21 -6.16
CA LEU A 104 -0.90 -5.45 -7.21
C LEU A 104 -2.24 -5.95 -6.62
N PRO A 105 -3.37 -5.27 -6.85
CA PRO A 105 -4.69 -5.70 -6.38
C PRO A 105 -5.08 -7.13 -6.78
N VAL A 106 -4.58 -7.63 -7.91
CA VAL A 106 -4.82 -8.99 -8.38
C VAL A 106 -4.31 -10.07 -7.43
N THR A 107 -3.38 -9.76 -6.54
CA THR A 107 -2.83 -10.71 -5.55
C THR A 107 -3.69 -10.83 -4.28
N ILE A 108 -4.57 -9.87 -4.02
CA ILE A 108 -5.39 -9.85 -2.80
C ILE A 108 -6.24 -11.11 -2.63
N PRO A 109 -6.95 -11.65 -3.66
CA PRO A 109 -7.74 -12.87 -3.50
C PRO A 109 -6.92 -14.08 -3.04
N GLU A 110 -5.69 -14.23 -3.54
CA GLU A 110 -4.78 -15.31 -3.15
C GLU A 110 -4.36 -15.17 -1.68
N LEU A 111 -4.05 -13.95 -1.24
CA LEU A 111 -3.71 -13.68 0.16
C LEU A 111 -4.88 -13.94 1.11
N LEU A 112 -6.10 -13.54 0.74
CA LEU A 112 -7.30 -13.80 1.52
C LEU A 112 -7.61 -15.30 1.59
N GLN A 113 -7.41 -16.03 0.50
CA GLN A 113 -7.55 -17.48 0.47
C GLN A 113 -6.54 -18.16 1.40
N GLY A 114 -5.28 -17.71 1.38
CA GLY A 114 -4.24 -18.21 2.29
C GLY A 114 -4.59 -17.99 3.76
N LEU A 115 -5.12 -16.82 4.10
CA LEU A 115 -5.55 -16.49 5.46
C LEU A 115 -6.64 -17.45 5.97
N GLU A 116 -7.59 -17.81 5.11
CA GLU A 116 -8.69 -18.73 5.46
C GLU A 116 -8.24 -20.19 5.53
N GLN A 117 -7.43 -20.64 4.57
CA GLN A 117 -6.98 -22.04 4.49
C GLN A 117 -5.99 -22.40 5.59
N GLU A 118 -5.08 -21.51 5.94
CA GLU A 118 -4.07 -21.74 6.96
C GLU A 118 -4.54 -21.37 8.37
N GLN A 119 -5.75 -20.80 8.50
CA GLN A 119 -6.34 -20.37 9.78
C GLN A 119 -5.39 -19.47 10.60
N VAL A 120 -4.72 -18.54 9.90
CA VAL A 120 -3.79 -17.60 10.49
C VAL A 120 -4.39 -16.22 10.59
N ASP A 121 -3.89 -15.39 11.50
CA ASP A 121 -4.39 -14.03 11.70
C ASP A 121 -3.82 -13.03 10.69
N VAL A 122 -2.66 -13.33 10.09
CA VAL A 122 -1.94 -12.44 9.18
C VAL A 122 -1.27 -13.25 8.07
N VAL A 123 -1.43 -12.77 6.83
CA VAL A 123 -0.70 -13.26 5.65
C VAL A 123 0.05 -12.08 5.03
N VAL A 124 1.31 -12.29 4.67
CA VAL A 124 2.16 -11.26 4.08
C VAL A 124 2.64 -11.72 2.71
N ALA A 125 2.46 -10.87 1.69
CA ALA A 125 3.04 -11.09 0.38
C ALA A 125 4.57 -10.99 0.45
N GLN A 126 5.27 -12.07 0.08
CA GLN A 126 6.72 -12.06 0.00
C GLN A 126 7.19 -11.79 -1.44
N ARG A 127 7.96 -10.74 -1.64
CA ARG A 127 8.61 -10.49 -2.94
C ARG A 127 9.64 -11.58 -3.23
N LYS A 128 9.40 -12.41 -4.25
CA LYS A 128 10.33 -13.48 -4.65
C LYS A 128 11.61 -12.96 -5.30
N SER A 129 11.58 -11.81 -5.96
CA SER A 129 12.78 -11.16 -6.53
C SER A 129 12.52 -9.69 -6.87
N ARG A 130 13.48 -8.80 -6.58
CA ARG A 130 13.55 -7.50 -7.25
C ARG A 130 14.16 -7.73 -8.64
N VAL A 131 13.42 -7.36 -9.68
CA VAL A 131 13.99 -7.31 -11.04
C VAL A 131 14.87 -6.06 -11.12
N GLU A 132 16.08 -6.17 -10.59
CA GLU A 132 17.08 -5.11 -10.73
C GLU A 132 17.54 -5.04 -12.17
N THR A 133 17.44 -3.87 -12.78
CA THR A 133 17.95 -3.67 -14.14
C THR A 133 19.47 -3.91 -14.18
N LEU A 134 19.96 -4.47 -15.29
CA LEU A 134 21.41 -4.69 -15.50
C LEU A 134 22.23 -3.42 -15.26
N LYS A 135 21.68 -2.24 -15.60
CA LYS A 135 22.29 -0.94 -15.32
C LYS A 135 22.44 -0.69 -13.82
N PHE A 136 21.42 -0.98 -13.02
CA PHE A 136 21.48 -0.82 -11.57
C PHE A 136 22.53 -1.76 -10.94
N LYS A 137 22.58 -3.03 -11.36
CA LYS A 137 23.59 -3.99 -10.91
C LYS A 137 25.01 -3.51 -11.22
N LEU A 138 25.22 -2.95 -12.42
CA LEU A 138 26.52 -2.41 -12.81
C LEU A 138 26.90 -1.18 -11.97
N PHE A 139 26.00 -0.20 -11.83
CA PHE A 139 26.23 0.98 -11.00
C PHE A 139 26.49 0.61 -9.54
N TYR A 140 25.71 -0.32 -9.00
CA TYR A 140 25.89 -0.80 -7.62
C TYR A 140 27.25 -1.51 -7.42
N ALA A 141 27.68 -2.32 -8.38
CA ALA A 141 29.00 -2.98 -8.34
C ALA A 141 30.16 -1.94 -8.36
N ILE A 142 30.05 -0.90 -9.20
CA ILE A 142 31.03 0.19 -9.27
C ILE A 142 31.03 0.97 -7.94
N TYR A 143 29.84 1.33 -7.42
CA TYR A 143 29.71 2.01 -6.15
C TYR A 143 30.31 1.22 -4.99
N LYS A 144 30.01 -0.08 -4.90
CA LYS A 144 30.54 -0.97 -3.87
C LYS A 144 32.07 -1.06 -3.91
N ARG A 145 32.66 -1.13 -5.11
CA ARG A 145 34.11 -1.16 -5.28
C ARG A 145 34.76 0.17 -4.90
N PHE A 146 34.15 1.28 -5.32
CA PHE A 146 34.63 2.63 -4.98
C PHE A 146 34.53 2.90 -3.47
N PHE A 147 33.43 2.55 -2.85
CA PHE A 147 33.23 2.68 -1.41
C PHE A 147 34.21 1.84 -0.60
N SER A 148 34.46 0.60 -1.01
CA SER A 148 35.46 -0.28 -0.37
C SER A 148 36.86 0.28 -0.46
N LEU A 149 37.22 0.88 -1.60
CA LEU A 149 38.52 1.56 -1.79
C LEU A 149 38.69 2.79 -0.90
N MET A 150 37.61 3.58 -0.70
CA MET A 150 37.67 4.80 0.11
C MET A 150 37.60 4.55 1.62
N THR A 151 36.87 3.53 2.04
CA THR A 151 36.58 3.32 3.48
C THR A 151 37.30 2.11 4.08
N GLY A 152 37.95 1.29 3.26
CA GLY A 152 38.55 0.02 3.68
C GLY A 152 37.55 -1.01 4.22
N ARG A 153 36.24 -0.78 4.06
CA ARG A 153 35.16 -1.66 4.54
C ARG A 153 34.35 -2.21 3.39
N ALA A 154 34.06 -3.51 3.43
CA ALA A 154 33.17 -4.16 2.47
C ALA A 154 31.71 -3.95 2.90
N ILE A 155 30.84 -3.55 1.95
CA ILE A 155 29.37 -3.52 2.16
C ILE A 155 28.89 -4.96 2.01
N SER A 156 28.39 -5.57 3.12
CA SER A 156 27.66 -6.84 3.09
C SER A 156 26.20 -6.58 2.68
N PHE A 157 25.59 -7.51 1.94
CA PHE A 157 24.13 -7.51 1.75
C PHE A 157 23.46 -7.85 3.07
N GLY A 158 22.48 -7.04 3.48
CA GLY A 158 21.43 -7.42 4.41
C GLY A 158 20.31 -8.09 3.65
#